data_1d1750aea2ea8bf7ec8f378a672d8ebf
#
_entry.id   1d1750aea2ea8bf7ec8f378a672d8ebf
#
_cell.length_a   1.000
_cell.length_b   1.000
_cell.length_c   1.000
_cell.angle_alpha   90.00
_cell.angle_beta   90.00
_cell.angle_gamma   90.00
#
_symmetry.space_group_name_H-M   'P 1'
#
loop_
_entity.id
_entity.type
_entity.pdbx_description
1 polymer ?
#
loop_
_entity_poly.entity_id
_entity_poly.type
_entity_poly.pdbx_seq_one_letter_code
_entity_poly.pdbx_strand_id
1 'polypeptide(L)'
;MITGIGIDLIEVGRVKKACEKDSFLKKCFTEREQELIRADINKAADNFAVKEAVAKMLGTGFRTLVPADIEVLRDPMGKPYVNLYGAAGELAKEQGIAAIHVSISNTRDYANAFVVGEK
;
A
#
# COMPACT_ATOMS: atom_id res chain seq x y z
N MET A 1 -18.43 9.14 7.44
CA MET A 1 -18.73 9.35 6.00
C MET A 1 -17.56 8.88 5.14
N ILE A 2 -17.84 8.09 4.15
CA ILE A 2 -16.83 7.60 3.23
C ILE A 2 -16.35 8.75 2.34
N THR A 3 -15.04 8.94 2.26
CA THR A 3 -14.43 9.98 1.42
C THR A 3 -13.95 9.45 0.08
N GLY A 4 -13.63 8.17 0.00
CA GLY A 4 -13.14 7.55 -1.22
C GLY A 4 -12.89 6.08 -1.05
N ILE A 5 -12.77 5.40 -2.18
CA ILE A 5 -12.44 3.98 -2.21
C ILE A 5 -11.34 3.74 -3.24
N GLY A 6 -10.60 2.66 -3.06
CA GLY A 6 -9.59 2.26 -4.01
C GLY A 6 -9.50 0.75 -4.06
N ILE A 7 -9.27 0.23 -5.24
CA ILE A 7 -9.07 -1.19 -5.47
C ILE A 7 -7.95 -1.38 -6.48
N ASP A 8 -7.12 -2.38 -6.28
CA ASP A 8 -6.07 -2.69 -7.24
C ASP A 8 -5.81 -4.18 -7.28
N LEU A 9 -5.51 -4.68 -8.48
CA LEU A 9 -5.17 -6.06 -8.73
C LEU A 9 -3.82 -6.09 -9.43
N ILE A 10 -2.85 -6.80 -8.86
CA ILE A 10 -1.50 -6.87 -9.42
C ILE A 10 -1.02 -8.32 -9.55
N GLU A 11 -0.09 -8.51 -10.48
CA GLU A 11 0.56 -9.80 -10.67
C GLU A 11 1.70 -9.96 -9.67
N VAL A 12 1.62 -11.00 -8.85
CA VAL A 12 2.61 -11.29 -7.80
C VAL A 12 4.02 -11.46 -8.39
N GLY A 13 4.14 -12.19 -9.48
CA GLY A 13 5.43 -12.47 -10.11
C GLY A 13 6.17 -11.20 -10.56
N ARG A 14 5.43 -10.21 -11.05
CA ARG A 14 6.05 -8.95 -11.50
C ARG A 14 6.65 -8.17 -10.33
N VAL A 15 5.95 -8.13 -9.20
CA VAL A 15 6.47 -7.44 -8.01
C VAL A 15 7.64 -8.19 -7.41
N LYS A 16 7.57 -9.53 -7.33
CA LYS A 16 8.69 -10.34 -6.84
C LYS A 16 9.94 -10.11 -7.68
N LYS A 17 9.80 -10.06 -9.00
CA LYS A 17 10.92 -9.80 -9.90
C LYS A 17 11.49 -8.41 -9.70
N ALA A 18 10.64 -7.40 -9.54
CA ALA A 18 11.09 -6.04 -9.28
C ALA A 18 11.87 -5.96 -7.97
N CYS A 19 11.48 -6.72 -6.95
CA CYS A 19 12.14 -6.74 -5.65
C CYS A 19 13.55 -7.35 -5.68
N GLU A 20 13.94 -8.01 -6.77
CA GLU A 20 15.32 -8.47 -6.96
C GLU A 20 16.28 -7.29 -7.03
N LYS A 21 15.79 -6.11 -7.40
CA LYS A 21 16.58 -4.89 -7.46
C LYS A 21 16.43 -4.13 -6.13
N ASP A 22 17.55 -3.91 -5.46
CA ASP A 22 17.61 -3.19 -4.21
C ASP A 22 17.06 -1.76 -4.34
N SER A 23 17.30 -1.13 -5.50
CA SER A 23 16.79 0.21 -5.78
C SER A 23 15.26 0.27 -5.76
N PHE A 24 14.58 -0.76 -6.27
CA PHE A 24 13.12 -0.82 -6.23
C PHE A 24 12.60 -0.95 -4.79
N LEU A 25 13.22 -1.82 -4.00
CA LEU A 25 12.85 -2.00 -2.59
C LEU A 25 12.96 -0.69 -1.83
N LYS A 26 14.09 0.01 -1.97
CA LYS A 26 14.33 1.27 -1.26
C LYS A 26 13.43 2.40 -1.72
N LYS A 27 13.09 2.44 -3.00
CA LYS A 27 12.25 3.49 -3.56
C LYS A 27 10.78 3.32 -3.19
N CYS A 28 10.29 2.09 -3.14
CA CYS A 28 8.86 1.81 -3.00
C CYS A 28 8.43 1.45 -1.58
N PHE A 29 9.34 1.00 -0.73
CA PHE A 29 9.01 0.48 0.60
C PHE A 29 9.84 1.15 1.68
N THR A 30 9.20 1.40 2.84
CA THR A 30 9.91 1.89 4.02
C THR A 30 10.79 0.78 4.58
N GLU A 31 11.72 1.14 5.48
CA GLU A 31 12.59 0.14 6.13
C GLU A 31 11.77 -0.92 6.86
N ARG A 32 10.69 -0.53 7.53
CA ARG A 32 9.82 -1.47 8.24
C ARG A 32 9.14 -2.42 7.27
N GLU A 33 8.69 -1.92 6.11
CA GLU A 33 8.13 -2.78 5.07
C GLU A 33 9.20 -3.71 4.48
N GLN A 34 10.41 -3.22 4.30
CA GLN A 34 11.50 -4.04 3.78
C GLN A 34 11.83 -5.21 4.71
N GLU A 35 11.78 -4.99 6.03
CA GLU A 35 11.94 -6.07 7.00
C GLU A 35 10.85 -7.12 6.87
N LEU A 36 9.60 -6.68 6.71
CA LEU A 36 8.46 -7.54 6.51
C LEU A 36 8.61 -8.39 5.24
N ILE A 37 9.06 -7.75 4.15
CA ILE A 37 9.26 -8.40 2.86
C ILE A 37 10.41 -9.41 2.91
N ARG A 38 11.49 -9.10 3.63
CA ARG A 38 12.60 -10.04 3.81
C ARG A 38 12.16 -11.30 4.54
N ALA A 39 11.23 -11.17 5.48
CA ALA A 39 10.69 -12.32 6.20
C ALA A 39 9.71 -13.12 5.32
N ASP A 40 8.97 -12.46 4.45
CA ASP A 40 7.99 -13.10 3.56
C ASP A 40 7.83 -12.26 2.29
N ILE A 41 8.42 -12.73 1.20
CA ILE A 41 8.42 -12.02 -0.08
C ILE A 41 7.01 -11.78 -0.63
N ASN A 42 6.04 -12.59 -0.25
CA ASN A 42 4.65 -12.42 -0.70
C ASN A 42 4.04 -11.11 -0.18
N LYS A 43 4.57 -10.56 0.91
CA LYS A 43 4.14 -9.26 1.44
C LYS A 43 4.43 -8.11 0.48
N ALA A 44 5.41 -8.25 -0.39
CA ALA A 44 5.75 -7.19 -1.35
C ALA A 44 4.58 -6.91 -2.30
N ALA A 45 4.02 -7.95 -2.89
CA ALA A 45 2.87 -7.79 -3.80
C ALA A 45 1.64 -7.27 -3.06
N ASP A 46 1.35 -7.83 -1.88
CA ASP A 46 0.23 -7.39 -1.05
C ASP A 46 0.35 -5.91 -0.73
N ASN A 47 1.52 -5.49 -0.25
CA ASN A 47 1.75 -4.09 0.12
C ASN A 47 1.68 -3.17 -1.09
N PHE A 48 2.25 -3.59 -2.22
CA PHE A 48 2.23 -2.78 -3.43
C PHE A 48 0.79 -2.57 -3.92
N ALA A 49 -0.05 -3.61 -3.88
CA ALA A 49 -1.46 -3.50 -4.21
C ALA A 49 -2.19 -2.50 -3.30
N VAL A 50 -1.89 -2.52 -1.99
CA VAL A 50 -2.48 -1.56 -1.05
C VAL A 50 -2.04 -0.13 -1.38
N LYS A 51 -0.76 0.08 -1.68
CA LYS A 51 -0.24 1.41 -2.06
C LYS A 51 -0.97 1.98 -3.27
N GLU A 52 -1.15 1.16 -4.30
CA GLU A 52 -1.90 1.55 -5.51
C GLU A 52 -3.36 1.86 -5.18
N ALA A 53 -4.00 1.02 -4.35
CA ALA A 53 -5.39 1.23 -3.95
C ALA A 53 -5.56 2.53 -3.15
N VAL A 54 -4.63 2.83 -2.23
CA VAL A 54 -4.64 4.07 -1.46
C VAL A 54 -4.49 5.28 -2.39
N ALA A 55 -3.56 5.21 -3.35
CA ALA A 55 -3.37 6.30 -4.31
C ALA A 55 -4.65 6.55 -5.12
N LYS A 56 -5.36 5.50 -5.52
CA LYS A 56 -6.65 5.62 -6.20
C LYS A 56 -7.72 6.22 -5.27
N MET A 57 -7.75 5.80 -4.02
CA MET A 57 -8.68 6.35 -3.02
C MET A 57 -8.47 7.84 -2.84
N LEU A 58 -7.21 8.30 -2.82
CA LEU A 58 -6.88 9.72 -2.73
C LEU A 58 -7.15 10.48 -4.04
N GLY A 59 -7.35 9.77 -5.14
CA GLY A 59 -7.75 10.34 -6.42
C GLY A 59 -6.64 10.82 -7.33
N THR A 60 -5.39 10.64 -6.94
CA THR A 60 -4.24 11.17 -7.71
C THR A 60 -3.41 10.09 -8.42
N GLY A 61 -3.52 8.83 -7.99
CA GLY A 61 -2.56 7.82 -8.38
C GLY A 61 -1.16 8.23 -7.90
N PHE A 62 -0.12 7.75 -8.56
CA PHE A 62 1.26 8.09 -8.18
C PHE A 62 1.83 9.30 -8.94
N ARG A 63 1.00 10.21 -9.44
CA ARG A 63 1.47 11.41 -10.13
C ARG A 63 2.23 12.35 -9.20
N THR A 64 1.71 12.54 -8.00
CA THR A 64 2.31 13.44 -7.00
C THR A 64 2.70 12.73 -5.71
N LEU A 65 2.43 11.44 -5.63
CA LEU A 65 2.70 10.62 -4.44
C LEU A 65 3.82 9.64 -4.75
N VAL A 66 4.62 9.33 -3.74
CA VAL A 66 5.62 8.27 -3.87
C VAL A 66 5.15 7.05 -3.06
N PRO A 67 5.39 5.82 -3.56
CA PRO A 67 4.91 4.62 -2.87
C PRO A 67 5.41 4.48 -1.42
N ALA A 68 6.62 4.93 -1.12
CA ALA A 68 7.17 4.83 0.23
C ALA A 68 6.45 5.71 1.25
N ASP A 69 5.68 6.70 0.81
CA ASP A 69 4.87 7.53 1.71
C ASP A 69 3.60 6.82 2.18
N ILE A 70 3.29 5.68 1.58
CA ILE A 70 2.16 4.84 1.96
C ILE A 70 2.74 3.54 2.53
N GLU A 71 2.86 3.49 3.85
CA GLU A 71 3.46 2.34 4.54
C GLU A 71 2.39 1.35 4.96
N VAL A 72 2.57 0.08 4.59
CA VAL A 72 1.60 -0.97 4.91
C VAL A 72 2.25 -1.96 5.87
N LEU A 73 1.70 -2.06 7.05
CA LEU A 73 2.21 -2.94 8.10
C LEU A 73 1.11 -3.90 8.55
N ARG A 74 1.44 -4.75 9.50
CA ARG A 74 0.50 -5.71 10.07
C ARG A 74 0.46 -5.57 11.58
N ASP A 75 -0.72 -5.65 12.16
CA ASP A 75 -0.85 -5.69 13.61
C ASP A 75 -0.46 -7.09 14.15
N PRO A 76 -0.44 -7.32 15.47
CA PRO A 76 -0.06 -8.63 16.02
C PRO A 76 -0.95 -9.79 15.56
N MET A 77 -2.18 -9.50 15.11
CA MET A 77 -3.08 -10.53 14.59
C MET A 77 -2.94 -10.72 13.08
N GLY A 78 -2.03 -9.97 12.44
CA GLY A 78 -1.82 -10.05 11.00
C GLY A 78 -2.71 -9.16 10.16
N LYS A 79 -3.52 -8.30 10.79
CA LYS A 79 -4.40 -7.39 10.07
C LYS A 79 -3.60 -6.25 9.44
N PRO A 80 -3.77 -5.96 8.14
CA PRO A 80 -3.06 -4.86 7.51
C PRO A 80 -3.60 -3.51 7.96
N TYR A 81 -2.69 -2.55 8.07
CA TYR A 81 -3.04 -1.15 8.29
C TYR A 81 -2.05 -0.23 7.57
N VAL A 82 -2.43 1.02 7.39
CA VAL A 82 -1.67 1.98 6.58
C VAL A 82 -1.28 3.18 7.43
N ASN A 83 0.00 3.57 7.31
CA ASN A 83 0.50 4.85 7.80
C ASN A 83 0.83 5.71 6.58
N LEU A 84 0.46 6.99 6.64
CA LEU A 84 0.73 7.93 5.56
C LEU A 84 1.76 8.96 5.99
N TYR A 85 2.66 9.29 5.08
CA TYR A 85 3.71 10.29 5.29
C TYR A 85 3.77 11.24 4.09
N GLY A 86 4.51 12.33 4.23
CA GLY A 86 4.76 13.25 3.13
C GLY A 86 3.50 13.76 2.42
N ALA A 87 3.56 13.81 1.11
CA ALA A 87 2.46 14.31 0.29
C ALA A 87 1.17 13.49 0.46
N ALA A 88 1.29 12.18 0.65
CA ALA A 88 0.11 11.34 0.88
C ALA A 88 -0.59 11.70 2.19
N GLY A 89 0.18 11.94 3.25
CA GLY A 89 -0.37 12.37 4.52
C GLY A 89 -1.03 13.73 4.45
N GLU A 90 -0.41 14.67 3.76
CA GLU A 90 -0.97 16.02 3.58
C GLU A 90 -2.29 15.98 2.80
N LEU A 91 -2.33 15.18 1.72
CA LEU A 91 -3.53 15.06 0.90
C LEU A 91 -4.68 14.41 1.68
N ALA A 92 -4.38 13.40 2.48
CA ALA A 92 -5.38 12.77 3.34
C ALA A 92 -5.97 13.77 4.34
N LYS A 93 -5.13 14.63 4.92
CA LYS A 93 -5.56 15.72 5.82
C LYS A 93 -6.50 16.67 5.10
N GLU A 94 -6.14 17.10 3.90
CA GLU A 94 -6.97 18.02 3.09
C GLU A 94 -8.34 17.42 2.79
N GLN A 95 -8.39 16.11 2.59
CA GLN A 95 -9.66 15.41 2.32
C GLN A 95 -10.43 15.05 3.58
N GLY A 96 -9.87 15.33 4.76
CA GLY A 96 -10.52 15.06 6.04
C GLY A 96 -10.56 13.59 6.41
N ILE A 97 -9.64 12.79 5.88
CA ILE A 97 -9.61 11.35 6.16
C ILE A 97 -9.07 11.10 7.57
N ALA A 98 -9.91 10.49 8.41
CA ALA A 98 -9.54 10.13 9.78
C ALA A 98 -9.12 8.67 9.90
N ALA A 99 -9.64 7.81 9.02
CA ALA A 99 -9.35 6.38 9.06
C ALA A 99 -9.25 5.80 7.65
N ILE A 100 -8.37 4.81 7.47
CA ILE A 100 -8.26 4.04 6.25
C ILE A 100 -8.47 2.58 6.60
N HIS A 101 -9.48 1.97 6.00
CA HIS A 101 -9.79 0.57 6.19
C HIS A 101 -9.23 -0.23 5.02
N VAL A 102 -8.56 -1.33 5.30
CA VAL A 102 -7.82 -2.10 4.29
C VAL A 102 -8.24 -3.57 4.34
N SER A 103 -8.41 -4.15 3.19
CA SER A 103 -8.58 -5.59 3.04
C SER A 103 -7.72 -6.09 1.89
N ILE A 104 -7.08 -7.23 2.07
CA ILE A 104 -6.21 -7.85 1.08
C ILE A 104 -6.70 -9.26 0.80
N SER A 105 -6.77 -9.62 -0.47
CA SER A 105 -7.04 -10.98 -0.91
C SER A 105 -6.00 -11.37 -1.94
N ASN A 106 -5.43 -12.55 -1.81
CA ASN A 106 -4.40 -12.98 -2.76
C ASN A 106 -4.53 -14.45 -3.13
N THR A 107 -3.98 -14.75 -4.29
CA THR A 107 -3.76 -16.11 -4.78
C THR A 107 -2.26 -16.24 -5.06
N ARG A 108 -1.85 -17.40 -5.59
CA ARG A 108 -0.46 -17.58 -5.98
C ARG A 108 0.00 -16.52 -7.00
N ASP A 109 -0.87 -16.16 -7.95
CA ASP A 109 -0.50 -15.31 -9.08
C ASP A 109 -0.91 -13.85 -8.94
N TYR A 110 -1.90 -13.53 -8.11
CA TYR A 110 -2.46 -12.19 -8.00
C TYR A 110 -2.60 -11.72 -6.56
N ALA A 111 -2.40 -10.43 -6.33
CA ALA A 111 -2.72 -9.76 -5.09
C ALA A 111 -3.76 -8.68 -5.38
N ASN A 112 -4.81 -8.64 -4.57
CA ASN A 112 -5.88 -7.66 -4.68
C ASN A 112 -6.00 -6.91 -3.36
N ALA A 113 -6.11 -5.61 -3.42
CA ALA A 113 -6.33 -4.78 -2.24
C ALA A 113 -7.54 -3.89 -2.45
N PHE A 114 -8.30 -3.71 -1.38
CA PHE A 114 -9.42 -2.80 -1.34
C PHE A 114 -9.27 -1.88 -0.13
N VAL A 115 -9.43 -0.58 -0.33
CA VAL A 115 -9.32 0.40 0.75
C VAL A 115 -10.50 1.34 0.75
N VAL A 116 -10.87 1.79 1.95
CA VAL A 116 -11.95 2.76 2.16
C VAL A 116 -11.39 3.86 3.05
N GLY A 117 -11.49 5.10 2.60
CA GLY A 117 -11.18 6.26 3.40
C GLY A 117 -12.44 6.80 4.07
N GLU A 118 -12.33 7.17 5.34
CA GLU A 118 -13.46 7.61 6.13
C GLU A 118 -13.10 8.85 6.95
N LYS A 119 -14.01 9.79 6.96
CA LYS A 119 -13.93 10.96 7.86
C LYS A 119 -14.22 10.60 9.29
#